data_84d3787e0d3153ff75b7817ba1586bcf
#
_entry.id   84d3787e0d3153ff75b7817ba1586bcf
#
_cell.length_a   1.000
_cell.length_b   1.000
_cell.length_c   1.000
_cell.angle_alpha   90.00
_cell.angle_beta   90.00
_cell.angle_gamma   90.00
#
_symmetry.space_group_name_H-M   'P 1'
#
loop_
_entity.id
_entity.type
_entity.pdbx_description
1 polymer ?
#
loop_
_entity_poly.entity_id
_entity_poly.type
_entity_poly.pdbx_seq_one_letter_code
_entity_poly.pdbx_strand_id
1 'polypeptide(L)'
;VLGTATPSMESYYNAQTGKYGLVSLSTRFRGIELPEIEVVDIQDLRHRKLMNGPFSPLLLKAMREAFSEGKQVILFQNRRGFAPMIECRVCGWVPKCKNCDVSLTYHKRLNVLTCHYCGYTMPVPQTCPNCENPNLSGRGYGTEKIEDLIAELFPEVRVARMDLDTTRTRNAYERLITEFGAGRTHVLIGTQMVTKGLDFDKVAVVGILDADSMLNYPDFRAYEQAFMMMSQVSGRAGRRGQRGRVILQTRNPQLPVIQQVVHNDYASFYADLLVEREMFRYPPFYHLAYIYLKHKHDELVEMAAQEMGAQLRHIFADRVLGPDKPAVARVKAMSIRKIVIKLENGIDQRRVREQLIHIRTQLLVQPAYRSLHIYFDVDPM
;
A
#
# COMPACT_ATOMS: atom_id res chain seq x y z
N VAL A 1 -9.70 -24.65 -5.46
CA VAL A 1 -9.28 -23.98 -6.70
C VAL A 1 -9.09 -22.51 -6.37
N LEU A 2 -7.93 -21.94 -6.76
CA LEU A 2 -7.64 -20.51 -6.66
C LEU A 2 -7.58 -19.95 -8.07
N GLY A 3 -8.32 -18.88 -8.36
CA GLY A 3 -8.32 -18.21 -9.65
C GLY A 3 -7.84 -16.76 -9.49
N THR A 4 -6.87 -16.34 -10.30
CA THR A 4 -6.35 -14.98 -10.29
C THR A 4 -5.71 -14.64 -11.63
N ALA A 5 -5.75 -13.37 -12.02
CA ALA A 5 -5.00 -12.85 -13.17
C ALA A 5 -3.57 -12.42 -12.79
N THR A 6 -3.34 -12.22 -11.49
CA THR A 6 -2.06 -11.76 -10.92
C THR A 6 -1.76 -12.61 -9.69
N PRO A 7 -1.28 -13.86 -9.87
CA PRO A 7 -0.92 -14.72 -8.76
C PRO A 7 0.22 -14.09 -7.92
N SER A 8 0.31 -14.46 -6.64
CA SER A 8 1.49 -14.10 -5.85
C SER A 8 2.70 -14.87 -6.33
N MET A 9 3.90 -14.29 -6.13
CA MET A 9 5.16 -14.90 -6.53
C MET A 9 5.30 -16.33 -5.99
N GLU A 10 4.98 -16.55 -4.71
CA GLU A 10 5.07 -17.84 -4.06
C GLU A 10 4.07 -18.85 -4.61
N SER A 11 2.82 -18.41 -4.86
CA SER A 11 1.78 -19.29 -5.40
C SER A 11 2.10 -19.73 -6.82
N TYR A 12 2.58 -18.80 -7.65
CA TYR A 12 2.94 -19.11 -9.03
C TYR A 12 4.19 -19.98 -9.11
N TYR A 13 5.22 -19.71 -8.28
CA TYR A 13 6.39 -20.56 -8.14
C TYR A 13 6.02 -22.00 -7.74
N ASN A 14 5.16 -22.17 -6.73
CA ASN A 14 4.70 -23.48 -6.30
C ASN A 14 3.90 -24.20 -7.40
N ALA A 15 3.20 -23.47 -8.27
CA ALA A 15 2.51 -24.07 -9.41
C ALA A 15 3.51 -24.48 -10.52
N GLN A 16 4.52 -23.66 -10.81
CA GLN A 16 5.53 -23.98 -11.81
C GLN A 16 6.45 -25.14 -11.40
N THR A 17 6.74 -25.26 -10.10
CA THR A 17 7.55 -26.36 -9.55
C THR A 17 6.75 -27.66 -9.32
N GLY A 18 5.47 -27.69 -9.70
CA GLY A 18 4.62 -28.88 -9.61
C GLY A 18 4.02 -29.17 -8.25
N LYS A 19 4.21 -28.27 -7.26
CA LYS A 19 3.56 -28.40 -5.94
C LYS A 19 2.04 -28.15 -6.04
N TYR A 20 1.61 -27.32 -6.98
CA TYR A 20 0.21 -27.06 -7.30
C TYR A 20 -0.08 -27.38 -8.77
N GLY A 21 -1.27 -27.81 -9.08
CA GLY A 21 -1.72 -27.92 -10.47
C GLY A 21 -1.91 -26.52 -11.06
N LEU A 22 -1.40 -26.28 -12.28
CA LEU A 22 -1.54 -25.01 -12.99
C LEU A 22 -2.44 -25.17 -14.21
N VAL A 23 -3.47 -24.34 -14.28
CA VAL A 23 -4.30 -24.19 -15.49
C VAL A 23 -4.26 -22.74 -15.92
N SER A 24 -3.75 -22.50 -17.14
CA SER A 24 -3.68 -21.15 -17.72
C SER A 24 -4.83 -20.92 -18.68
N LEU A 25 -5.60 -19.86 -18.45
CA LEU A 25 -6.65 -19.40 -19.35
C LEU A 25 -6.09 -18.24 -20.18
N SER A 26 -5.77 -18.51 -21.44
CA SER A 26 -5.14 -17.53 -22.34
C SER A 26 -6.13 -16.65 -23.11
N THR A 27 -7.42 -17.02 -23.13
CA THR A 27 -8.46 -16.28 -23.84
C THR A 27 -9.46 -15.67 -22.86
N ARG A 28 -9.83 -14.42 -23.11
CA ARG A 28 -10.86 -13.75 -22.32
C ARG A 28 -12.25 -14.19 -22.76
N PHE A 29 -13.14 -14.26 -21.78
CA PHE A 29 -14.54 -14.55 -22.05
C PHE A 29 -15.12 -13.54 -23.05
N ARG A 30 -15.76 -14.02 -24.12
CA ARG A 30 -16.34 -13.23 -25.22
C ARG A 30 -15.36 -12.31 -25.95
N GLY A 31 -14.04 -12.56 -25.92
CA GLY A 31 -13.07 -11.76 -26.67
C GLY A 31 -12.93 -10.31 -26.21
N ILE A 32 -13.33 -9.98 -24.96
CA ILE A 32 -13.24 -8.61 -24.44
C ILE A 32 -11.77 -8.16 -24.43
N GLU A 33 -11.47 -7.05 -25.07
CA GLU A 33 -10.13 -6.47 -25.13
C GLU A 33 -9.68 -5.93 -23.75
N LEU A 34 -8.37 -5.91 -23.54
CA LEU A 34 -7.77 -5.21 -22.40
C LEU A 34 -7.97 -3.70 -22.54
N PRO A 35 -8.15 -2.98 -21.42
CA PRO A 35 -8.20 -1.52 -21.49
C PRO A 35 -6.89 -0.97 -22.05
N GLU A 36 -6.97 0.19 -22.68
CA GLU A 36 -5.80 0.96 -23.07
C GLU A 36 -5.22 1.69 -21.88
N ILE A 37 -3.92 1.50 -21.63
CA ILE A 37 -3.23 2.16 -20.52
C ILE A 37 -2.33 3.25 -21.08
N GLU A 38 -2.67 4.49 -20.77
CA GLU A 38 -1.89 5.68 -21.12
C GLU A 38 -1.10 6.14 -19.89
N VAL A 39 0.24 6.16 -20.01
CA VAL A 39 1.11 6.57 -18.91
C VAL A 39 1.38 8.06 -19.00
N VAL A 40 1.25 8.76 -17.89
CA VAL A 40 1.48 10.19 -17.78
C VAL A 40 2.65 10.49 -16.85
N ASP A 41 3.65 11.19 -17.37
CA ASP A 41 4.74 11.74 -16.57
C ASP A 41 4.26 12.96 -15.78
N ILE A 42 3.96 12.73 -14.49
CA ILE A 42 3.54 13.82 -13.60
C ILE A 42 4.71 14.67 -13.10
N GLN A 43 5.96 14.25 -13.26
CA GLN A 43 7.11 15.06 -12.91
C GLN A 43 7.28 16.20 -13.92
N ASP A 44 7.28 15.91 -15.21
CA ASP A 44 7.32 16.92 -16.28
C ASP A 44 6.14 17.90 -16.17
N LEU A 45 4.92 17.37 -16.03
CA LEU A 45 3.72 18.21 -15.91
C LEU A 45 3.75 19.13 -14.68
N ARG A 46 4.33 18.69 -13.56
CA ARG A 46 4.51 19.54 -12.37
C ARG A 46 5.53 20.65 -12.59
N HIS A 47 6.67 20.34 -13.23
CA HIS A 47 7.66 21.34 -13.61
C HIS A 47 7.06 22.41 -14.51
N ARG A 48 6.24 22.02 -15.46
CA ARG A 48 5.52 22.91 -16.38
C ARG A 48 4.27 23.57 -15.78
N LYS A 49 3.93 23.27 -14.50
CA LYS A 49 2.73 23.79 -13.79
C LYS A 49 1.40 23.47 -14.50
N LEU A 50 1.34 22.35 -15.19
CA LEU A 50 0.15 21.91 -15.95
C LEU A 50 -0.79 21.00 -15.14
N MET A 51 -0.37 20.55 -13.95
CA MET A 51 -1.22 19.73 -13.08
C MET A 51 -2.29 20.58 -12.37
N ASN A 52 -3.52 20.08 -12.34
CA ASN A 52 -4.57 20.63 -11.49
C ASN A 52 -4.73 19.73 -10.24
N GLY A 53 -4.07 20.11 -9.15
CA GLY A 53 -3.99 19.26 -7.97
C GLY A 53 -3.33 17.91 -8.28
N PRO A 54 -4.02 16.77 -8.04
CA PRO A 54 -3.52 15.44 -8.38
C PRO A 54 -3.83 15.03 -9.82
N PHE A 55 -4.52 15.84 -10.61
CA PHE A 55 -5.04 15.47 -11.92
C PHE A 55 -4.16 16.02 -13.04
N SER A 56 -3.75 15.15 -13.96
CA SER A 56 -3.14 15.56 -15.22
C SER A 56 -4.19 16.08 -16.21
N PRO A 57 -3.79 16.92 -17.18
CA PRO A 57 -4.70 17.39 -18.23
C PRO A 57 -5.35 16.23 -19.01
N LEU A 58 -4.59 15.16 -19.27
CA LEU A 58 -5.07 13.98 -19.96
C LEU A 58 -6.19 13.28 -19.16
N LEU A 59 -6.00 13.09 -17.85
CA LEU A 59 -7.02 12.50 -16.98
C LEU A 59 -8.28 13.35 -16.94
N LEU A 60 -8.15 14.68 -16.78
CA LEU A 60 -9.30 15.59 -16.78
C LEU A 60 -10.06 15.57 -18.11
N LYS A 61 -9.33 15.48 -19.24
CA LYS A 61 -9.94 15.33 -20.56
C LYS A 61 -10.73 14.03 -20.66
N ALA A 62 -10.11 12.89 -20.31
CA ALA A 62 -10.78 11.59 -20.34
C ALA A 62 -12.02 11.54 -19.43
N MET A 63 -11.97 12.19 -18.27
CA MET A 63 -13.14 12.30 -17.37
C MET A 63 -14.28 13.10 -18.01
N ARG A 64 -14.00 14.27 -18.63
CA ARG A 64 -15.02 15.07 -19.33
C ARG A 64 -15.68 14.28 -20.43
N GLU A 65 -14.91 13.57 -21.26
CA GLU A 65 -15.39 12.71 -22.32
C GLU A 65 -16.31 11.62 -21.75
N ALA A 66 -15.88 10.92 -20.69
CA ALA A 66 -16.72 9.90 -20.05
C ALA A 66 -18.05 10.48 -19.51
N PHE A 67 -18.03 11.65 -18.87
CA PHE A 67 -19.24 12.27 -18.34
C PHE A 67 -20.19 12.72 -19.46
N SER A 68 -19.69 13.26 -20.57
CA SER A 68 -20.50 13.65 -21.71
C SER A 68 -21.22 12.46 -22.37
N GLU A 69 -20.67 11.25 -22.23
CA GLU A 69 -21.27 10.00 -22.71
C GLU A 69 -22.15 9.30 -21.65
N GLY A 70 -22.36 9.91 -20.50
CA GLY A 70 -23.09 9.29 -19.38
C GLY A 70 -22.39 8.08 -18.78
N LYS A 71 -21.07 7.99 -18.94
CA LYS A 71 -20.22 6.93 -18.41
C LYS A 71 -19.67 7.27 -17.03
N GLN A 72 -19.09 6.26 -16.38
CA GLN A 72 -18.55 6.37 -15.04
C GLN A 72 -17.03 6.33 -15.02
N VAL A 73 -16.46 6.88 -13.94
CA VAL A 73 -15.02 6.96 -13.71
C VAL A 73 -14.68 6.33 -12.36
N ILE A 74 -13.59 5.58 -12.30
CA ILE A 74 -12.96 5.16 -11.05
C ILE A 74 -11.64 5.92 -10.88
N LEU A 75 -11.46 6.57 -9.74
CA LEU A 75 -10.20 7.17 -9.34
C LEU A 75 -9.57 6.34 -8.23
N PHE A 76 -8.44 5.71 -8.56
CA PHE A 76 -7.68 4.91 -7.63
C PHE A 76 -6.60 5.73 -6.97
N GLN A 77 -6.66 5.81 -5.64
CA GLN A 77 -5.65 6.44 -4.80
C GLN A 77 -5.17 5.44 -3.76
N ASN A 78 -3.91 4.99 -3.85
CA ASN A 78 -3.37 4.14 -2.80
C ASN A 78 -3.11 4.96 -1.53
N ARG A 79 -3.83 4.63 -0.45
CA ARG A 79 -3.72 5.34 0.84
C ARG A 79 -2.51 4.91 1.67
N ARG A 80 -1.84 3.82 1.32
CA ARG A 80 -0.67 3.33 2.07
C ARG A 80 0.55 4.21 1.76
N GLY A 81 0.75 5.27 2.55
CA GLY A 81 1.90 6.17 2.47
C GLY A 81 1.56 7.67 2.36
N PHE A 82 0.34 8.05 1.98
CA PHE A 82 -0.10 9.44 1.91
C PHE A 82 -1.41 9.65 2.67
N ALA A 83 -1.36 9.47 3.99
CA ALA A 83 -2.41 10.02 4.84
C ALA A 83 -2.38 11.55 4.70
N PRO A 84 -3.53 12.23 4.51
CA PRO A 84 -3.57 13.68 4.54
C PRO A 84 -2.97 14.15 5.86
N MET A 85 -1.89 14.89 5.80
CA MET A 85 -1.21 15.46 6.96
C MET A 85 -1.19 16.97 6.83
N ILE A 86 -1.11 17.65 7.95
CA ILE A 86 -0.87 19.08 7.99
C ILE A 86 0.64 19.31 8.01
N GLU A 87 1.10 20.29 7.23
CA GLU A 87 2.48 20.74 7.20
C GLU A 87 2.54 22.26 7.32
N CYS A 88 3.47 22.77 8.10
CA CYS A 88 3.76 24.20 8.11
C CYS A 88 4.48 24.59 6.81
N ARG A 89 3.92 25.58 6.11
CA ARG A 89 4.49 26.08 4.83
C ARG A 89 5.84 26.78 5.01
N VAL A 90 6.17 27.22 6.22
CA VAL A 90 7.38 27.99 6.50
C VAL A 90 8.51 27.09 6.99
N CYS A 91 8.30 26.27 8.01
CA CYS A 91 9.36 25.48 8.63
C CYS A 91 9.27 23.96 8.33
N GLY A 92 8.27 23.50 7.58
CA GLY A 92 8.09 22.08 7.25
C GLY A 92 7.63 21.22 8.45
N TRP A 93 7.22 21.80 9.57
CA TRP A 93 6.73 21.05 10.71
C TRP A 93 5.48 20.22 10.35
N VAL A 94 5.49 18.95 10.77
CA VAL A 94 4.38 18.01 10.62
C VAL A 94 4.00 17.45 11.99
N PRO A 95 2.71 17.43 12.35
CA PRO A 95 2.26 16.89 13.63
C PRO A 95 2.53 15.39 13.72
N LYS A 96 3.23 14.99 14.78
CA LYS A 96 3.55 13.59 15.08
C LYS A 96 2.73 13.07 16.25
N CYS A 97 2.48 11.77 16.27
CA CYS A 97 1.85 11.13 17.42
C CYS A 97 2.79 11.14 18.63
N LYS A 98 2.26 11.47 19.81
CA LYS A 98 3.05 11.44 21.05
C LYS A 98 3.42 10.01 21.47
N ASN A 99 2.67 8.98 21.04
CA ASN A 99 2.83 7.60 21.46
C ASN A 99 3.46 6.71 20.38
N CYS A 100 3.54 7.18 19.12
CA CYS A 100 3.98 6.39 17.97
C CYS A 100 4.91 7.23 17.08
N ASP A 101 5.86 6.58 16.39
CA ASP A 101 6.74 7.25 15.43
C ASP A 101 6.08 7.43 14.07
N VAL A 102 4.90 8.04 14.06
CA VAL A 102 4.14 8.31 12.83
C VAL A 102 3.56 9.72 12.85
N SER A 103 3.41 10.29 11.68
CA SER A 103 2.64 11.53 11.51
C SER A 103 1.16 11.28 11.76
N LEU A 104 0.47 12.31 12.28
CA LEU A 104 -0.97 12.25 12.47
C LEU A 104 -1.70 12.48 11.14
N THR A 105 -2.76 11.73 10.94
CA THR A 105 -3.67 11.89 9.80
C THR A 105 -4.68 12.99 10.08
N TYR A 106 -4.85 13.91 9.14
CA TYR A 106 -5.86 14.95 9.21
C TYR A 106 -7.21 14.44 8.71
N HIS A 107 -8.24 14.53 9.53
CA HIS A 107 -9.63 14.25 9.20
C HIS A 107 -10.41 15.55 9.04
N LYS A 108 -10.59 15.99 7.79
CA LYS A 108 -11.20 17.31 7.47
C LYS A 108 -12.59 17.45 8.05
N ARG A 109 -13.47 16.45 7.92
CA ARG A 109 -14.87 16.50 8.40
C ARG A 109 -14.98 16.76 9.90
N LEU A 110 -14.05 16.22 10.69
CA LEU A 110 -14.02 16.36 12.15
C LEU A 110 -13.07 17.47 12.60
N ASN A 111 -12.26 18.03 11.68
CA ASN A 111 -11.18 18.98 11.93
C ASN A 111 -10.21 18.53 13.03
N VAL A 112 -9.81 17.26 12.99
CA VAL A 112 -8.90 16.65 13.97
C VAL A 112 -7.74 15.93 13.32
N LEU A 113 -6.69 15.74 14.09
CA LEU A 113 -5.50 14.97 13.75
C LEU A 113 -5.52 13.67 14.55
N THR A 114 -5.51 12.50 13.86
CA THR A 114 -5.64 11.19 14.50
C THR A 114 -4.51 10.25 14.12
N CYS A 115 -4.00 9.52 15.10
CA CYS A 115 -3.06 8.42 14.90
C CYS A 115 -3.82 7.11 14.61
N HIS A 116 -3.66 6.55 13.42
CA HIS A 116 -4.32 5.27 13.06
C HIS A 116 -3.73 4.03 13.73
N TYR A 117 -2.60 4.16 14.45
CA TYR A 117 -1.98 3.05 15.20
C TYR A 117 -2.49 2.92 16.65
N CYS A 118 -2.70 4.06 17.32
CA CYS A 118 -3.08 4.05 18.73
C CYS A 118 -4.39 4.79 19.03
N GLY A 119 -5.01 5.45 18.04
CA GLY A 119 -6.23 6.24 18.23
C GLY A 119 -6.01 7.60 18.89
N TYR A 120 -4.77 7.99 19.22
CA TYR A 120 -4.51 9.32 19.75
C TYR A 120 -5.03 10.40 18.82
N THR A 121 -5.83 11.32 19.34
CA THR A 121 -6.46 12.41 18.59
C THR A 121 -6.15 13.75 19.25
N MET A 122 -5.91 14.77 18.43
CA MET A 122 -5.75 16.16 18.87
C MET A 122 -6.43 17.13 17.89
N PRO A 123 -6.86 18.32 18.33
CA PRO A 123 -7.36 19.35 17.43
C PRO A 123 -6.22 19.83 16.50
N VAL A 124 -6.62 20.40 15.35
CA VAL A 124 -5.66 21.08 14.48
C VAL A 124 -5.20 22.36 15.15
N PRO A 125 -3.89 22.58 15.35
CA PRO A 125 -3.40 23.82 15.94
C PRO A 125 -3.67 25.00 15.00
N GLN A 126 -3.96 26.17 15.57
CA GLN A 126 -4.20 27.40 14.79
C GLN A 126 -2.90 27.97 14.22
N THR A 127 -1.80 27.81 14.95
CA THR A 127 -0.45 28.21 14.56
C THR A 127 0.51 27.05 14.67
N CYS A 128 1.60 27.09 13.92
CA CYS A 128 2.66 26.10 13.99
C CYS A 128 3.34 26.09 15.37
N PRO A 129 3.34 24.98 16.10
CA PRO A 129 4.01 24.93 17.41
C PRO A 129 5.53 25.13 17.36
N ASN A 130 6.14 25.03 16.17
CA ASN A 130 7.58 25.17 15.98
C ASN A 130 8.03 26.59 15.61
N CYS A 131 7.23 27.34 14.82
CA CYS A 131 7.60 28.67 14.34
C CYS A 131 6.48 29.71 14.44
N GLU A 132 5.38 29.37 15.16
CA GLU A 132 4.21 30.22 15.43
C GLU A 132 3.48 30.76 14.19
N ASN A 133 3.90 30.35 13.00
CA ASN A 133 3.29 30.80 11.75
C ASN A 133 1.89 30.17 11.60
N PRO A 134 0.86 30.95 11.21
CA PRO A 134 -0.51 30.44 11.02
C PRO A 134 -0.69 29.64 9.72
N ASN A 135 0.33 29.60 8.85
CA ASN A 135 0.24 29.02 7.52
C ASN A 135 0.40 27.49 7.54
N LEU A 136 -0.55 26.82 8.16
CA LEU A 136 -0.66 25.37 8.17
C LEU A 136 -1.55 24.91 7.02
N SER A 137 -1.04 24.01 6.18
CA SER A 137 -1.79 23.50 5.04
C SER A 137 -1.76 21.99 4.95
N GLY A 138 -2.83 21.42 4.42
CA GLY A 138 -2.88 19.99 4.12
C GLY A 138 -1.86 19.62 3.05
N ARG A 139 -1.02 18.59 3.33
CA ARG A 139 -0.12 17.96 2.37
C ARG A 139 -0.68 16.60 1.98
N GLY A 140 -0.57 16.26 0.71
CA GLY A 140 -1.10 15.02 0.16
C GLY A 140 -2.57 15.14 -0.27
N TYR A 141 -2.99 14.16 -1.05
CA TYR A 141 -4.37 14.05 -1.53
C TYR A 141 -4.98 12.77 -0.97
N GLY A 142 -5.72 12.89 0.14
CA GLY A 142 -6.61 11.84 0.61
C GLY A 142 -7.85 11.75 -0.26
N THR A 143 -8.61 10.66 -0.13
CA THR A 143 -9.88 10.46 -0.88
C THR A 143 -10.86 11.60 -0.66
N GLU A 144 -10.94 12.18 0.54
CA GLU A 144 -11.79 13.31 0.89
C GLU A 144 -11.41 14.59 0.12
N LYS A 145 -10.11 14.89 0.03
CA LYS A 145 -9.66 16.07 -0.73
C LYS A 145 -9.82 15.88 -2.24
N ILE A 146 -9.71 14.65 -2.74
CA ILE A 146 -9.98 14.33 -4.14
C ILE A 146 -11.47 14.54 -4.44
N GLU A 147 -12.36 14.12 -3.53
CA GLU A 147 -13.81 14.36 -3.63
C GLU A 147 -14.13 15.85 -3.73
N ASP A 148 -13.57 16.69 -2.85
CA ASP A 148 -13.75 18.15 -2.88
C ASP A 148 -13.31 18.75 -4.22
N LEU A 149 -12.12 18.36 -4.71
CA LEU A 149 -11.57 18.87 -5.97
C LEU A 149 -12.42 18.44 -7.18
N ILE A 150 -12.97 17.22 -7.17
CA ILE A 150 -13.88 16.78 -8.22
C ILE A 150 -15.20 17.57 -8.17
N ALA A 151 -15.75 17.79 -6.98
CA ALA A 151 -16.96 18.60 -6.82
C ALA A 151 -16.78 20.06 -7.29
N GLU A 152 -15.57 20.63 -7.09
CA GLU A 152 -15.21 21.97 -7.59
C GLU A 152 -15.07 22.00 -9.12
N LEU A 153 -14.41 20.98 -9.71
CA LEU A 153 -14.13 20.91 -11.15
C LEU A 153 -15.35 20.48 -11.99
N PHE A 154 -16.25 19.71 -11.39
CA PHE A 154 -17.43 19.11 -12.03
C PHE A 154 -18.64 19.18 -11.09
N PRO A 155 -19.27 20.34 -10.91
CA PRO A 155 -20.34 20.53 -9.92
C PRO A 155 -21.58 19.63 -10.15
N GLU A 156 -21.81 19.20 -11.40
CA GLU A 156 -22.91 18.34 -11.79
C GLU A 156 -22.64 16.85 -11.52
N VAL A 157 -21.40 16.48 -11.19
CA VAL A 157 -20.97 15.10 -11.05
C VAL A 157 -21.16 14.61 -9.60
N ARG A 158 -21.88 13.50 -9.43
CA ARG A 158 -22.02 12.84 -8.13
C ARG A 158 -20.84 11.94 -7.86
N VAL A 159 -20.19 12.16 -6.73
CA VAL A 159 -19.00 11.42 -6.28
C VAL A 159 -19.35 10.51 -5.12
N ALA A 160 -18.76 9.33 -5.06
CA ALA A 160 -18.76 8.44 -3.90
C ALA A 160 -17.33 8.06 -3.52
N ARG A 161 -17.09 7.87 -2.23
CA ARG A 161 -15.82 7.37 -1.71
C ARG A 161 -15.97 5.95 -1.18
N MET A 162 -14.99 5.11 -1.49
CA MET A 162 -14.86 3.74 -0.98
C MET A 162 -13.53 3.61 -0.24
N ASP A 163 -13.54 4.00 1.03
CA ASP A 163 -12.40 3.90 1.95
C ASP A 163 -12.86 3.38 3.31
N LEU A 164 -11.91 3.17 4.24
CA LEU A 164 -12.21 2.63 5.57
C LEU A 164 -13.20 3.49 6.37
N ASP A 165 -13.23 4.80 6.12
CA ASP A 165 -14.10 5.70 6.88
C ASP A 165 -15.54 5.64 6.39
N THR A 166 -15.74 5.44 5.08
CA THR A 166 -17.07 5.37 4.43
C THR A 166 -17.66 3.96 4.42
N THR A 167 -16.85 2.92 4.64
CA THR A 167 -17.25 1.51 4.52
C THR A 167 -17.10 0.73 5.83
N ARG A 168 -17.22 1.39 6.98
CA ARG A 168 -17.09 0.76 8.30
C ARG A 168 -18.14 -0.32 8.57
N THR A 169 -19.32 -0.21 7.96
CA THR A 169 -20.38 -1.20 8.07
C THR A 169 -20.62 -1.89 6.74
N ARG A 170 -21.02 -3.16 6.79
CA ARG A 170 -21.35 -3.96 5.60
C ARG A 170 -22.45 -3.28 4.77
N ASN A 171 -23.48 -2.74 5.40
CA ASN A 171 -24.58 -2.06 4.71
C ASN A 171 -24.12 -0.80 3.96
N ALA A 172 -23.15 -0.03 4.52
CA ALA A 172 -22.61 1.14 3.85
C ALA A 172 -21.82 0.74 2.59
N TYR A 173 -21.04 -0.33 2.67
CA TYR A 173 -20.31 -0.89 1.53
C TYR A 173 -21.25 -1.38 0.43
N GLU A 174 -22.25 -2.21 0.77
CA GLU A 174 -23.22 -2.75 -0.19
C GLU A 174 -24.05 -1.65 -0.86
N ARG A 175 -24.44 -0.60 -0.12
CA ARG A 175 -25.15 0.56 -0.66
C ARG A 175 -24.30 1.31 -1.69
N LEU A 176 -23.02 1.59 -1.39
CA LEU A 176 -22.11 2.26 -2.31
C LEU A 176 -21.97 1.50 -3.64
N ILE A 177 -21.79 0.19 -3.57
CA ILE A 177 -21.70 -0.67 -4.77
C ILE A 177 -22.99 -0.63 -5.57
N THR A 178 -24.14 -0.75 -4.90
CA THR A 178 -25.46 -0.74 -5.55
C THR A 178 -25.75 0.61 -6.22
N GLU A 179 -25.45 1.71 -5.57
CA GLU A 179 -25.65 3.07 -6.10
C GLU A 179 -24.72 3.35 -7.30
N PHE A 180 -23.45 2.95 -7.21
CA PHE A 180 -22.52 3.09 -8.32
C PHE A 180 -22.88 2.16 -9.48
N GLY A 181 -23.18 0.89 -9.23
CA GLY A 181 -23.62 -0.06 -10.25
C GLY A 181 -24.90 0.36 -10.98
N ALA A 182 -25.84 1.00 -10.28
CA ALA A 182 -27.06 1.56 -10.87
C ALA A 182 -26.82 2.86 -11.69
N GLY A 183 -25.60 3.42 -11.67
CA GLY A 183 -25.27 4.66 -12.36
C GLY A 183 -25.78 5.93 -11.67
N ARG A 184 -26.19 5.83 -10.39
CA ARG A 184 -26.59 7.02 -9.60
C ARG A 184 -25.42 7.88 -9.17
N THR A 185 -24.21 7.33 -9.21
CA THR A 185 -22.95 8.00 -8.90
C THR A 185 -22.06 7.94 -10.13
N HIS A 186 -21.40 9.04 -10.49
CA HIS A 186 -20.58 9.16 -11.69
C HIS A 186 -19.11 8.85 -11.45
N VAL A 187 -18.59 9.20 -10.27
CA VAL A 187 -17.19 8.95 -9.88
C VAL A 187 -17.13 8.11 -8.61
N LEU A 188 -16.34 7.07 -8.64
CA LEU A 188 -15.97 6.29 -7.45
C LEU A 188 -14.50 6.54 -7.12
N ILE A 189 -14.24 7.22 -6.01
CA ILE A 189 -12.88 7.40 -5.49
C ILE A 189 -12.62 6.26 -4.51
N GLY A 190 -11.58 5.48 -4.74
CA GLY A 190 -11.32 4.34 -3.87
C GLY A 190 -9.85 4.04 -3.64
N THR A 191 -9.63 3.27 -2.57
CA THR A 191 -8.34 2.69 -2.21
C THR A 191 -8.27 1.23 -2.70
N GLN A 192 -7.52 0.38 -2.07
CA GLN A 192 -7.45 -1.05 -2.39
C GLN A 192 -8.82 -1.77 -2.46
N MET A 193 -9.87 -1.19 -1.87
CA MET A 193 -11.20 -1.79 -1.88
C MET A 193 -11.82 -1.83 -3.28
N VAL A 194 -11.47 -0.90 -4.18
CA VAL A 194 -11.99 -0.87 -5.57
C VAL A 194 -11.31 -1.89 -6.48
N THR A 195 -10.22 -2.52 -6.03
CA THR A 195 -9.50 -3.51 -6.85
C THR A 195 -10.16 -4.89 -6.83
N LYS A 196 -10.93 -5.22 -5.79
CA LYS A 196 -11.45 -6.58 -5.54
C LYS A 196 -12.96 -6.69 -5.78
N GLY A 197 -13.37 -7.72 -6.52
CA GLY A 197 -14.75 -8.24 -6.54
C GLY A 197 -15.83 -7.32 -7.13
N LEU A 198 -15.46 -6.17 -7.70
CA LEU A 198 -16.42 -5.22 -8.27
C LEU A 198 -16.52 -5.39 -9.78
N ASP A 199 -17.75 -5.39 -10.27
CA ASP A 199 -18.06 -5.49 -11.70
C ASP A 199 -19.06 -4.39 -12.08
N PHE A 200 -18.62 -3.44 -12.91
CA PHE A 200 -19.41 -2.30 -13.31
C PHE A 200 -19.38 -2.14 -14.84
N ASP A 201 -20.54 -2.14 -15.47
CA ASP A 201 -20.67 -2.10 -16.93
C ASP A 201 -20.40 -0.71 -17.55
N LYS A 202 -20.56 0.36 -16.77
CA LYS A 202 -20.52 1.75 -17.27
C LYS A 202 -19.19 2.45 -17.06
N VAL A 203 -18.19 1.79 -16.47
CA VAL A 203 -16.88 2.40 -16.20
C VAL A 203 -16.07 2.49 -17.49
N ALA A 204 -15.92 3.71 -18.02
CA ALA A 204 -15.12 3.99 -19.21
C ALA A 204 -13.68 4.34 -18.88
N VAL A 205 -13.44 5.06 -17.78
CA VAL A 205 -12.13 5.57 -17.38
C VAL A 205 -11.74 5.11 -15.98
N VAL A 206 -10.49 4.68 -15.84
CA VAL A 206 -9.84 4.47 -14.55
C VAL A 206 -8.63 5.41 -14.46
N GLY A 207 -8.58 6.25 -13.43
CA GLY A 207 -7.42 7.10 -13.11
C GLY A 207 -6.62 6.53 -11.95
N ILE A 208 -5.36 6.16 -12.18
CA ILE A 208 -4.41 5.82 -11.12
C ILE A 208 -3.63 7.09 -10.79
N LEU A 209 -3.94 7.72 -9.64
CA LEU A 209 -3.48 9.09 -9.36
C LEU A 209 -2.01 9.19 -8.97
N ASP A 210 -1.44 8.17 -8.33
CA ASP A 210 -0.04 8.15 -7.89
C ASP A 210 0.46 6.70 -7.77
N ALA A 211 1.02 6.18 -8.86
CA ALA A 211 1.60 4.83 -8.87
C ALA A 211 2.87 4.74 -8.00
N ASP A 212 3.64 5.83 -7.90
CA ASP A 212 4.89 5.87 -7.12
C ASP A 212 4.66 5.62 -5.62
N SER A 213 3.49 5.98 -5.11
CA SER A 213 3.14 5.74 -3.69
C SER A 213 3.08 4.25 -3.33
N MET A 214 2.83 3.38 -4.31
CA MET A 214 2.84 1.93 -4.13
C MET A 214 4.25 1.36 -4.27
N LEU A 215 5.01 1.88 -5.24
CA LEU A 215 6.35 1.38 -5.59
C LEU A 215 7.41 1.76 -4.53
N ASN A 216 7.27 2.93 -3.91
CA ASN A 216 8.23 3.43 -2.93
C ASN A 216 7.94 2.98 -1.48
N TYR A 217 7.08 1.98 -1.29
CA TYR A 217 6.85 1.41 0.03
C TYR A 217 8.06 0.56 0.45
N PRO A 218 8.59 0.70 1.68
CA PRO A 218 9.79 -0.01 2.12
C PRO A 218 9.48 -1.47 2.50
N ASP A 219 9.10 -2.26 1.51
CA ASP A 219 8.81 -3.68 1.64
C ASP A 219 9.28 -4.40 0.37
N PHE A 220 9.85 -5.58 0.51
CA PHE A 220 10.32 -6.38 -0.63
C PHE A 220 9.18 -6.83 -1.56
N ARG A 221 7.92 -6.78 -1.10
CA ARG A 221 6.71 -7.07 -1.89
C ARG A 221 6.14 -5.82 -2.58
N ALA A 222 6.75 -4.65 -2.42
CA ALA A 222 6.19 -3.40 -2.91
C ALA A 222 5.87 -3.44 -4.42
N TYR A 223 6.82 -3.93 -5.22
CA TYR A 223 6.65 -4.06 -6.68
C TYR A 223 5.57 -5.08 -7.03
N GLU A 224 5.54 -6.23 -6.36
CA GLU A 224 4.51 -7.25 -6.53
C GLU A 224 3.12 -6.70 -6.22
N GLN A 225 2.96 -6.07 -5.06
CA GLN A 225 1.68 -5.49 -4.65
C GLN A 225 1.25 -4.35 -5.58
N ALA A 226 2.20 -3.52 -6.04
CA ALA A 226 1.94 -2.43 -6.99
C ALA A 226 1.45 -2.97 -8.35
N PHE A 227 2.17 -3.96 -8.91
CA PHE A 227 1.76 -4.62 -10.16
C PHE A 227 0.35 -5.20 -10.05
N MET A 228 0.10 -5.99 -8.99
CA MET A 228 -1.20 -6.61 -8.74
C MET A 228 -2.32 -5.57 -8.62
N MET A 229 -2.12 -4.51 -7.86
CA MET A 229 -3.13 -3.46 -7.67
C MET A 229 -3.40 -2.68 -8.96
N MET A 230 -2.35 -2.26 -9.67
CA MET A 230 -2.49 -1.53 -10.94
C MET A 230 -3.20 -2.39 -11.99
N SER A 231 -2.81 -3.65 -12.14
CA SER A 231 -3.45 -4.58 -13.09
C SER A 231 -4.91 -4.86 -12.72
N GLN A 232 -5.22 -5.06 -11.46
CA GLN A 232 -6.59 -5.33 -10.99
C GLN A 232 -7.50 -4.12 -11.16
N VAL A 233 -7.05 -2.91 -10.82
CA VAL A 233 -7.87 -1.71 -10.98
C VAL A 233 -8.01 -1.34 -12.46
N SER A 234 -6.97 -1.52 -13.26
CA SER A 234 -7.03 -1.33 -14.72
C SER A 234 -8.09 -2.22 -15.36
N GLY A 235 -8.18 -3.48 -14.91
CA GLY A 235 -9.22 -4.42 -15.37
C GLY A 235 -10.66 -4.01 -15.04
N ARG A 236 -10.89 -2.88 -14.35
CA ARG A 236 -12.24 -2.31 -14.11
C ARG A 236 -12.72 -1.40 -15.23
N ALA A 237 -11.81 -0.89 -16.06
CA ALA A 237 -12.17 -0.06 -17.22
C ALA A 237 -12.61 -0.93 -18.40
N GLY A 238 -13.71 -0.54 -19.05
CA GLY A 238 -14.19 -1.13 -20.30
C GLY A 238 -14.80 -2.51 -20.15
N ARG A 239 -16.09 -2.62 -20.44
CA ARG A 239 -16.84 -3.88 -20.54
C ARG A 239 -17.94 -3.72 -21.57
N ARG A 240 -18.46 -4.85 -22.08
CA ARG A 240 -19.61 -4.91 -23.00
C ARG A 240 -19.52 -3.95 -24.19
N GLY A 241 -18.45 -4.08 -25.00
CA GLY A 241 -18.40 -3.50 -26.34
C GLY A 241 -17.63 -2.20 -26.49
N GLN A 242 -17.10 -1.61 -25.42
CA GLN A 242 -16.18 -0.48 -25.51
C GLN A 242 -14.88 -0.80 -24.77
N ARG A 243 -13.75 -0.55 -25.41
CA ARG A 243 -12.43 -0.63 -24.79
C ARG A 243 -12.31 0.49 -23.77
N GLY A 244 -12.03 0.14 -22.51
CA GLY A 244 -11.82 1.12 -21.45
C GLY A 244 -10.48 1.83 -21.56
N ARG A 245 -10.38 3.00 -20.93
CA ARG A 245 -9.13 3.77 -20.83
C ARG A 245 -8.64 3.81 -19.39
N VAL A 246 -7.34 3.64 -19.22
CA VAL A 246 -6.67 3.77 -17.92
C VAL A 246 -5.62 4.86 -18.03
N ILE A 247 -5.71 5.88 -17.20
CA ILE A 247 -4.71 6.94 -17.12
C ILE A 247 -3.85 6.68 -15.88
N LEU A 248 -2.61 6.20 -16.12
CA LEU A 248 -1.66 5.87 -15.07
C LEU A 248 -0.67 7.02 -14.89
N GLN A 249 -0.73 7.69 -13.74
CA GLN A 249 0.12 8.82 -13.40
C GLN A 249 1.31 8.38 -12.55
N THR A 250 2.52 8.65 -13.01
CA THR A 250 3.78 8.31 -12.33
C THR A 250 4.88 9.34 -12.62
N ARG A 251 5.88 9.41 -11.76
CA ARG A 251 7.11 10.22 -11.98
C ARG A 251 8.15 9.48 -12.82
N ASN A 252 8.01 8.17 -12.94
CA ASN A 252 8.96 7.31 -13.63
C ASN A 252 8.27 6.42 -14.66
N PRO A 253 7.85 6.98 -15.81
CA PRO A 253 7.13 6.22 -16.85
C PRO A 253 7.91 5.02 -17.39
N GLN A 254 9.24 5.11 -17.40
CA GLN A 254 10.12 4.08 -17.97
C GLN A 254 10.49 2.95 -16.99
N LEU A 255 9.96 2.98 -15.76
CA LEU A 255 10.22 1.90 -14.81
C LEU A 255 9.72 0.56 -15.39
N PRO A 256 10.52 -0.53 -15.37
CA PRO A 256 10.13 -1.82 -15.94
C PRO A 256 8.76 -2.29 -15.49
N VAL A 257 8.44 -2.21 -14.19
CA VAL A 257 7.14 -2.62 -13.65
C VAL A 257 5.97 -1.81 -14.23
N ILE A 258 6.15 -0.52 -14.54
CA ILE A 258 5.12 0.31 -15.19
C ILE A 258 4.88 -0.19 -16.61
N GLN A 259 5.96 -0.44 -17.37
CA GLN A 259 5.85 -0.97 -18.73
C GLN A 259 5.22 -2.36 -18.76
N GLN A 260 5.56 -3.22 -17.81
CA GLN A 260 4.97 -4.54 -17.65
C GLN A 260 3.46 -4.48 -17.33
N VAL A 261 3.02 -3.50 -16.54
CA VAL A 261 1.59 -3.24 -16.31
C VAL A 261 0.89 -2.77 -17.59
N VAL A 262 1.51 -1.85 -18.34
CA VAL A 262 0.97 -1.32 -19.61
C VAL A 262 0.75 -2.45 -20.62
N HIS A 263 1.70 -3.34 -20.73
CA HIS A 263 1.63 -4.49 -21.68
C HIS A 263 0.91 -5.71 -21.09
N ASN A 264 0.43 -5.64 -19.83
CA ASN A 264 -0.14 -6.78 -19.10
C ASN A 264 0.80 -7.99 -19.09
N ASP A 265 2.10 -7.74 -19.00
CA ASP A 265 3.15 -8.74 -19.09
C ASP A 265 3.53 -9.24 -17.69
N TYR A 266 2.68 -10.13 -17.14
CA TYR A 266 2.96 -10.79 -15.87
C TYR A 266 4.18 -11.74 -15.97
N ALA A 267 4.42 -12.33 -17.13
CA ALA A 267 5.49 -13.31 -17.30
C ALA A 267 6.88 -12.67 -17.14
N SER A 268 7.14 -11.56 -17.83
CA SER A 268 8.40 -10.81 -17.67
C SER A 268 8.52 -10.21 -16.27
N PHE A 269 7.43 -9.65 -15.72
CA PHE A 269 7.40 -9.15 -14.35
C PHE A 269 7.79 -10.23 -13.34
N TYR A 270 7.20 -11.43 -13.47
CA TYR A 270 7.50 -12.55 -12.60
C TYR A 270 8.97 -12.99 -12.72
N ALA A 271 9.48 -13.11 -13.94
CA ALA A 271 10.86 -13.53 -14.18
C ALA A 271 11.87 -12.56 -13.56
N ASP A 272 11.70 -11.25 -13.80
CA ASP A 272 12.58 -10.20 -13.26
C ASP A 272 12.58 -10.21 -11.73
N LEU A 273 11.38 -10.24 -11.14
CA LEU A 273 11.23 -10.21 -9.69
C LEU A 273 11.74 -11.50 -9.03
N LEU A 274 11.64 -12.65 -9.72
CA LEU A 274 12.12 -13.92 -9.21
C LEU A 274 13.65 -13.90 -9.05
N VAL A 275 14.37 -13.35 -10.04
CA VAL A 275 15.84 -13.17 -9.99
C VAL A 275 16.23 -12.28 -8.79
N GLU A 276 15.52 -11.18 -8.60
CA GLU A 276 15.76 -10.29 -7.45
C GLU A 276 15.51 -11.00 -6.11
N ARG A 277 14.42 -11.78 -6.02
CA ARG A 277 14.07 -12.55 -4.82
C ARG A 277 15.13 -13.58 -4.45
N GLU A 278 15.68 -14.26 -5.42
CA GLU A 278 16.76 -15.22 -5.21
C GLU A 278 18.05 -14.52 -4.73
N MET A 279 18.47 -13.46 -5.45
CA MET A 279 19.66 -12.66 -5.13
C MET A 279 19.62 -12.12 -3.69
N PHE A 280 18.49 -11.59 -3.27
CA PHE A 280 18.30 -10.99 -1.95
C PHE A 280 17.79 -11.96 -0.88
N ARG A 281 17.74 -13.25 -1.18
CA ARG A 281 17.29 -14.30 -0.25
C ARG A 281 15.89 -14.04 0.31
N TYR A 282 14.90 -13.89 -0.59
CA TYR A 282 13.50 -13.70 -0.26
C TYR A 282 12.62 -14.91 -0.68
N PRO A 283 11.39 -15.03 -0.16
CA PRO A 283 10.44 -16.00 -0.68
C PRO A 283 10.21 -15.81 -2.19
N PRO A 284 10.07 -16.89 -2.98
CA PRO A 284 9.81 -18.28 -2.59
C PRO A 284 11.04 -19.12 -2.27
N PHE A 285 12.26 -18.62 -2.38
CA PHE A 285 13.50 -19.39 -2.18
C PHE A 285 13.88 -19.54 -0.69
N TYR A 286 13.46 -18.58 0.12
CA TYR A 286 13.75 -18.49 1.54
C TYR A 286 12.49 -18.27 2.35
N HIS A 287 12.51 -18.74 3.58
CA HIS A 287 11.53 -18.36 4.61
C HIS A 287 12.05 -17.15 5.39
N LEU A 288 11.15 -16.27 5.79
CA LEU A 288 11.48 -15.13 6.64
C LEU A 288 10.93 -15.33 8.04
N ALA A 289 11.76 -15.12 9.05
CA ALA A 289 11.29 -15.01 10.43
C ALA A 289 11.64 -13.61 10.94
N TYR A 290 10.61 -12.81 11.22
CA TYR A 290 10.75 -11.51 11.85
C TYR A 290 10.57 -11.67 13.37
N ILE A 291 11.53 -11.15 14.11
CA ILE A 291 11.52 -11.17 15.57
C ILE A 291 11.37 -9.72 16.02
N TYR A 292 10.29 -9.46 16.75
CA TYR A 292 10.02 -8.15 17.28
C TYR A 292 10.17 -8.15 18.79
N LEU A 293 10.96 -7.19 19.30
CA LEU A 293 11.11 -6.92 20.71
C LEU A 293 10.46 -5.57 21.01
N LYS A 294 9.62 -5.49 22.04
CA LYS A 294 8.89 -4.27 22.43
C LYS A 294 9.00 -4.01 23.91
N HIS A 295 9.28 -2.76 24.26
CA HIS A 295 9.26 -2.29 25.66
C HIS A 295 9.03 -0.78 25.73
N LYS A 296 8.61 -0.27 26.91
CA LYS A 296 8.42 1.16 27.16
C LYS A 296 9.73 1.93 27.19
N HIS A 297 10.80 1.32 27.68
CA HIS A 297 12.14 1.91 27.77
C HIS A 297 12.95 1.53 26.53
N ASP A 298 13.37 2.52 25.74
CA ASP A 298 14.07 2.31 24.47
C ASP A 298 15.44 1.66 24.66
N GLU A 299 16.19 2.07 25.68
CA GLU A 299 17.52 1.51 26.01
C GLU A 299 17.43 0.02 26.35
N LEU A 300 16.40 -0.37 27.11
CA LEU A 300 16.22 -1.77 27.50
C LEU A 300 15.89 -2.65 26.28
N VAL A 301 15.05 -2.17 25.39
CA VAL A 301 14.73 -2.95 24.17
C VAL A 301 15.92 -3.01 23.23
N GLU A 302 16.74 -1.96 23.18
CA GLU A 302 17.99 -1.97 22.40
C GLU A 302 18.98 -3.01 22.94
N MET A 303 19.27 -2.98 24.24
CA MET A 303 20.20 -3.95 24.88
C MET A 303 19.72 -5.39 24.68
N ALA A 304 18.44 -5.66 24.93
CA ALA A 304 17.86 -6.99 24.75
C ALA A 304 17.91 -7.45 23.30
N ALA A 305 17.70 -6.55 22.34
CA ALA A 305 17.75 -6.87 20.91
C ALA A 305 19.20 -7.18 20.46
N GLN A 306 20.19 -6.44 20.96
CA GLN A 306 21.59 -6.71 20.67
C GLN A 306 22.01 -8.07 21.24
N GLU A 307 21.64 -8.38 22.49
CA GLU A 307 21.93 -9.67 23.13
C GLU A 307 21.26 -10.82 22.36
N MET A 308 19.97 -10.69 22.05
CA MET A 308 19.25 -11.69 21.27
C MET A 308 19.86 -11.86 19.86
N GLY A 309 20.21 -10.75 19.19
CA GLY A 309 20.85 -10.77 17.90
C GLY A 309 22.20 -11.48 17.92
N ALA A 310 22.99 -11.31 18.97
CA ALA A 310 24.29 -12.01 19.15
C ALA A 310 24.07 -13.54 19.30
N GLN A 311 23.12 -13.94 20.15
CA GLN A 311 22.79 -15.37 20.33
C GLN A 311 22.27 -16.00 19.03
N LEU A 312 21.41 -15.28 18.30
CA LEU A 312 20.89 -15.76 17.01
C LEU A 312 22.01 -15.88 15.97
N ARG A 313 22.92 -14.92 15.87
CA ARG A 313 24.07 -14.99 14.95
C ARG A 313 25.01 -16.15 15.27
N HIS A 314 25.15 -16.52 16.53
CA HIS A 314 25.93 -17.69 16.92
C HIS A 314 25.35 -18.99 16.33
N ILE A 315 24.02 -19.09 16.17
CA ILE A 315 23.33 -20.29 15.67
C ILE A 315 23.11 -20.21 14.15
N PHE A 316 22.66 -19.05 13.65
CA PHE A 316 22.18 -18.87 12.28
C PHE A 316 23.16 -18.08 11.38
N ALA A 317 24.31 -17.64 11.93
CA ALA A 317 25.38 -16.95 11.23
C ALA A 317 24.90 -15.74 10.40
N ASP A 318 25.22 -15.69 9.11
CA ASP A 318 24.92 -14.61 8.15
C ASP A 318 23.44 -14.52 7.75
N ARG A 319 22.62 -15.45 8.20
CA ARG A 319 21.15 -15.42 8.00
C ARG A 319 20.46 -14.37 8.85
N VAL A 320 21.13 -13.82 9.86
CA VAL A 320 20.57 -12.87 10.83
C VAL A 320 20.92 -11.44 10.46
N LEU A 321 19.90 -10.63 10.22
CA LEU A 321 20.00 -9.21 9.92
C LEU A 321 19.41 -8.39 11.07
N GLY A 322 20.04 -7.27 11.37
CA GLY A 322 19.64 -6.41 12.50
C GLY A 322 20.36 -6.81 13.81
N PRO A 323 19.88 -6.33 14.99
CA PRO A 323 18.61 -5.63 15.18
C PRO A 323 18.58 -4.22 14.59
N ASP A 324 17.41 -3.84 14.06
CA ASP A 324 17.18 -2.52 13.49
C ASP A 324 15.87 -1.91 14.00
N LYS A 325 15.74 -0.60 13.86
CA LYS A 325 14.46 0.09 14.05
C LYS A 325 13.58 -0.15 12.81
N PRO A 326 12.38 -0.73 12.96
CA PRO A 326 11.45 -0.82 11.84
C PRO A 326 10.97 0.58 11.41
N ALA A 327 10.35 0.69 10.23
CA ALA A 327 9.82 1.95 9.71
C ALA A 327 8.90 2.69 10.71
N VAL A 328 8.17 1.94 11.55
CA VAL A 328 7.45 2.46 12.72
C VAL A 328 8.10 1.89 13.97
N ALA A 329 9.06 2.62 14.53
CA ALA A 329 9.89 2.15 15.63
C ALA A 329 9.24 2.33 17.03
N ARG A 330 8.07 3.01 17.12
CA ARG A 330 7.31 3.16 18.37
C ARG A 330 5.81 3.14 18.11
N VAL A 331 5.09 2.30 18.87
CA VAL A 331 3.63 2.18 18.82
C VAL A 331 3.06 2.07 20.23
N LYS A 332 2.05 2.87 20.58
CA LYS A 332 1.41 2.92 21.91
C LYS A 332 2.44 3.09 23.04
N ALA A 333 3.38 4.01 22.84
CA ALA A 333 4.49 4.30 23.75
C ALA A 333 5.48 3.12 23.96
N MET A 334 5.40 2.07 23.17
CA MET A 334 6.34 0.94 23.17
C MET A 334 7.35 1.11 22.06
N SER A 335 8.63 1.19 22.39
CA SER A 335 9.74 1.13 21.43
C SER A 335 9.88 -0.28 20.87
N ILE A 336 10.26 -0.38 19.59
CA ILE A 336 10.30 -1.63 18.83
C ILE A 336 11.68 -1.80 18.22
N ARG A 337 12.23 -3.02 18.31
CA ARG A 337 13.35 -3.48 17.48
C ARG A 337 12.94 -4.71 16.69
N LYS A 338 13.53 -4.85 15.53
CA LYS A 338 13.27 -5.96 14.60
C LYS A 338 14.57 -6.66 14.25
N ILE A 339 14.56 -7.99 14.36
CA ILE A 339 15.61 -8.87 13.83
C ILE A 339 14.96 -9.68 12.71
N VAL A 340 15.68 -9.90 11.63
CA VAL A 340 15.22 -10.71 10.50
C VAL A 340 16.13 -11.92 10.36
N ILE A 341 15.54 -13.10 10.22
CA ILE A 341 16.27 -14.31 9.86
C ILE A 341 15.76 -14.77 8.50
N LYS A 342 16.69 -15.05 7.59
CA LYS A 342 16.41 -15.61 6.25
C LYS A 342 16.87 -17.06 6.22
N LEU A 343 15.92 -17.97 6.05
CA LEU A 343 16.13 -19.40 6.16
C LEU A 343 15.92 -20.07 4.80
N GLU A 344 16.85 -20.88 4.35
CA GLU A 344 16.75 -21.63 3.10
C GLU A 344 15.59 -22.63 3.15
N ASN A 345 14.98 -22.85 1.99
CA ASN A 345 14.01 -23.95 1.86
C ASN A 345 14.68 -25.29 2.19
N GLY A 346 13.96 -26.13 2.93
CA GLY A 346 14.47 -27.45 3.33
C GLY A 346 15.16 -27.49 4.70
N ILE A 347 15.37 -26.32 5.35
CA ILE A 347 15.84 -26.31 6.74
C ILE A 347 14.78 -26.95 7.66
N ASP A 348 15.25 -27.65 8.70
CA ASP A 348 14.36 -28.21 9.72
C ASP A 348 13.68 -27.10 10.53
N GLN A 349 12.46 -26.74 10.10
CA GLN A 349 11.65 -25.67 10.73
C GLN A 349 11.33 -25.96 12.20
N ARG A 350 11.23 -27.24 12.59
CA ARG A 350 11.00 -27.61 13.99
C ARG A 350 12.17 -27.24 14.85
N ARG A 351 13.39 -27.58 14.39
CA ARG A 351 14.65 -27.23 15.09
C ARG A 351 14.84 -25.73 15.17
N VAL A 352 14.56 -24.98 14.09
CA VAL A 352 14.60 -23.51 14.11
C VAL A 352 13.65 -22.97 15.17
N ARG A 353 12.41 -23.43 15.19
CA ARG A 353 11.40 -22.99 16.17
C ARG A 353 11.83 -23.28 17.61
N GLU A 354 12.37 -24.45 17.88
CA GLU A 354 12.91 -24.84 19.20
C GLU A 354 14.01 -23.91 19.65
N GLN A 355 14.97 -23.57 18.76
CA GLN A 355 16.06 -22.63 19.04
C GLN A 355 15.53 -21.20 19.34
N LEU A 356 14.60 -20.70 18.53
CA LEU A 356 14.01 -19.39 18.73
C LEU A 356 13.27 -19.28 20.08
N ILE A 357 12.49 -20.32 20.44
CA ILE A 357 11.79 -20.38 21.71
C ILE A 357 12.79 -20.45 22.88
N HIS A 358 13.85 -21.25 22.74
CA HIS A 358 14.89 -21.39 23.75
C HIS A 358 15.56 -20.04 24.05
N ILE A 359 16.06 -19.35 23.01
CA ILE A 359 16.69 -18.02 23.17
C ILE A 359 15.75 -17.02 23.80
N ARG A 360 14.47 -16.97 23.34
CA ARG A 360 13.46 -16.10 23.94
C ARG A 360 13.28 -16.40 25.44
N THR A 361 13.21 -17.66 25.81
CA THR A 361 13.00 -18.07 27.19
C THR A 361 14.17 -17.71 28.07
N GLN A 362 15.39 -17.97 27.60
CA GLN A 362 16.63 -17.60 28.32
C GLN A 362 16.69 -16.08 28.56
N LEU A 363 16.33 -15.27 27.54
CA LEU A 363 16.33 -13.82 27.67
C LEU A 363 15.30 -13.36 28.71
N LEU A 364 14.06 -13.89 28.67
CA LEU A 364 12.96 -13.49 29.57
C LEU A 364 13.13 -13.95 31.01
N VAL A 365 13.97 -14.95 31.30
CA VAL A 365 14.31 -15.37 32.67
C VAL A 365 15.17 -14.31 33.38
N GLN A 366 15.93 -13.52 32.63
CA GLN A 366 16.70 -12.43 33.21
C GLN A 366 15.79 -11.37 33.84
N PRO A 367 16.04 -10.96 35.10
CA PRO A 367 15.16 -10.00 35.80
C PRO A 367 14.94 -8.69 35.03
N ALA A 368 15.97 -8.20 34.33
CA ALA A 368 15.94 -6.97 33.57
C ALA A 368 14.95 -7.05 32.38
N TYR A 369 14.70 -8.23 31.80
CA TYR A 369 13.94 -8.41 30.59
C TYR A 369 12.56 -9.06 30.79
N ARG A 370 12.14 -9.32 32.03
CA ARG A 370 10.85 -9.97 32.33
C ARG A 370 9.63 -9.28 31.72
N SER A 371 9.67 -7.95 31.59
CA SER A 371 8.58 -7.14 31.04
C SER A 371 8.67 -6.94 29.53
N LEU A 372 9.66 -7.55 28.86
CA LEU A 372 9.85 -7.43 27.43
C LEU A 372 8.81 -8.27 26.67
N HIS A 373 8.22 -7.68 25.64
CA HIS A 373 7.36 -8.43 24.72
C HIS A 373 8.16 -8.88 23.52
N ILE A 374 8.30 -10.18 23.34
CA ILE A 374 8.99 -10.80 22.19
C ILE A 374 8.01 -11.68 21.43
N TYR A 375 7.84 -11.44 20.13
CA TYR A 375 7.02 -12.28 19.27
C TYR A 375 7.69 -12.50 17.91
N PHE A 376 7.29 -13.61 17.29
CA PHE A 376 7.78 -14.05 15.99
C PHE A 376 6.67 -13.89 14.95
N ASP A 377 7.03 -13.44 13.77
CA ASP A 377 6.17 -13.35 12.61
C ASP A 377 6.88 -14.07 11.46
N VAL A 378 6.33 -15.22 11.07
CA VAL A 378 6.94 -16.12 10.10
C VAL A 378 6.25 -15.97 8.77
N ASP A 379 7.04 -15.79 7.70
CA ASP A 379 6.58 -15.52 6.34
C ASP A 379 5.52 -14.39 6.30
N PRO A 380 5.86 -13.19 6.83
CA PRO A 380 4.92 -12.07 6.93
C PRO A 380 4.39 -11.68 5.55
N MET A 381 3.06 -11.39 5.50
CA MET A 381 2.34 -10.99 4.29
C MET A 381 2.10 -9.48 4.23
#